data_a0fb0bba3980e9252389b05dca6f80cc
#
_entry.id   a0fb0bba3980e9252389b05dca6f80cc
#
_cell.length_a   1.000
_cell.length_b   1.000
_cell.length_c   1.000
_cell.angle_alpha   90.00
_cell.angle_beta   90.00
_cell.angle_gamma   90.00
#
_symmetry.space_group_name_H-M   'P 1'
#
loop_
_entity.id
_entity.type
_entity.pdbx_description
1 polymer ?
#
loop_
_entity_poly.entity_id
_entity_poly.type
_entity_poly.pdbx_seq_one_letter_code
_entity_poly.pdbx_strand_id
1 'polypeptide(L)'
;STNYDLYKDGLKLVTTIDAEMQRYAEKAMQQHMKSLQHAFYTHLGKQEPWDKEKNLLDNAIRESEVYKNLKRQGLGEKPILAAMNEKKPMTIYSTYQGETEMQMSSIDSIKHYLKILQPGMIAVEPQSGKIKVWIGGLDFKYFQYDQVLAPRQVGSVFKPVVYSAAIEHGARVDAYYNNEQKSYPEYDNWTPRNSNNQYGGYYTLKGALSQSINTIAVQVLLQTGIDATIEHAHRLGIQSDLPAVPSIALGAANIPLREMILPYLCYANNGVSTTPYYLLSIKDRDGRILYESEPPRRERVIPAEQAHTMSSMLSAVIQEGTGKRLINNYGLNIPLAGKTGTTQNQADGWFIGYNPRIVVGVRVGANNSRVHFNSTALGQGANMALPIFGLFMQECLQSNTYAYWSGLSFPVPPTDTQKELAVPTFK
;
A
#
# COMPACT_ATOMS: atom_id res chain seq x y z
N SER A 1 -30.19 12.95 -1.28
CA SER A 1 -29.87 14.08 -0.41
C SER A 1 -30.87 14.11 0.73
N THR A 2 -30.39 14.04 1.95
CA THR A 2 -31.20 14.18 3.17
C THR A 2 -31.02 15.62 3.68
N ASN A 3 -32.07 16.21 4.27
CA ASN A 3 -32.01 17.56 4.89
C ASN A 3 -31.29 17.54 6.26
N TYR A 4 -30.51 16.50 6.57
CA TYR A 4 -29.81 16.33 7.85
C TYR A 4 -28.39 16.90 7.77
N ASP A 5 -28.00 17.61 8.84
CA ASP A 5 -26.62 18.04 9.09
C ASP A 5 -25.88 16.99 9.92
N LEU A 6 -24.80 16.46 9.37
CA LEU A 6 -24.00 15.38 9.99
C LEU A 6 -23.51 15.73 11.40
N TYR A 7 -23.27 17.01 11.67
CA TYR A 7 -22.67 17.47 12.94
C TYR A 7 -23.68 18.05 13.93
N LYS A 8 -24.89 18.37 13.47
CA LYS A 8 -25.88 19.10 14.31
C LYS A 8 -27.09 18.27 14.68
N ASP A 9 -27.48 17.29 13.86
CA ASP A 9 -28.76 16.62 14.01
C ASP A 9 -28.71 15.32 14.85
N GLY A 10 -27.58 15.06 15.51
CA GLY A 10 -27.44 13.94 16.45
C GLY A 10 -27.55 12.57 15.78
N LEU A 11 -27.03 12.46 14.56
CA LEU A 11 -27.05 11.20 13.81
C LEU A 11 -26.21 10.12 14.48
N LYS A 12 -26.72 8.88 14.48
CA LYS A 12 -25.98 7.67 14.87
C LYS A 12 -25.52 6.95 13.62
N LEU A 13 -24.20 6.95 13.39
CA LEU A 13 -23.56 6.19 12.33
C LEU A 13 -23.05 4.87 12.91
N VAL A 14 -23.51 3.77 12.33
CA VAL A 14 -23.03 2.42 12.68
C VAL A 14 -22.10 1.98 11.56
N THR A 15 -20.87 1.64 11.92
CA THR A 15 -19.84 1.26 10.96
C THR A 15 -19.39 -0.19 11.16
N THR A 16 -18.63 -0.72 10.20
CA THR A 16 -18.00 -2.04 10.29
C THR A 16 -16.66 -2.01 10.99
N ILE A 17 -16.15 -0.81 11.31
CA ILE A 17 -14.86 -0.62 11.97
C ILE A 17 -14.85 -1.38 13.30
N ASP A 18 -13.79 -2.16 13.48
CA ASP A 18 -13.56 -2.89 14.72
C ASP A 18 -12.67 -2.05 15.64
N ALA A 19 -13.23 -1.58 16.73
CA ALA A 19 -12.56 -0.63 17.63
C ALA A 19 -11.27 -1.21 18.25
N GLU A 20 -11.22 -2.53 18.47
CA GLU A 20 -10.03 -3.19 19.01
C GLU A 20 -8.94 -3.27 17.95
N MET A 21 -9.26 -3.75 16.74
CA MET A 21 -8.32 -3.76 15.60
C MET A 21 -7.83 -2.36 15.24
N GLN A 22 -8.73 -1.36 15.25
CA GLN A 22 -8.37 0.03 14.94
C GLN A 22 -7.31 0.55 15.92
N ARG A 23 -7.48 0.31 17.23
CA ARG A 23 -6.48 0.70 18.25
C ARG A 23 -5.14 -0.02 18.06
N TYR A 24 -5.16 -1.31 17.70
CA TYR A 24 -3.94 -2.07 17.42
C TYR A 24 -3.20 -1.52 16.19
N ALA A 25 -3.95 -1.18 15.16
CA ALA A 25 -3.40 -0.58 13.94
C ALA A 25 -2.80 0.80 14.20
N GLU A 26 -3.48 1.65 14.96
CA GLU A 26 -2.98 2.98 15.37
C GLU A 26 -1.71 2.87 16.21
N LYS A 27 -1.67 1.94 17.18
CA LYS A 27 -0.50 1.66 18.00
C LYS A 27 0.69 1.20 17.15
N ALA A 28 0.47 0.23 16.27
CA ALA A 28 1.48 -0.30 15.36
C ALA A 28 2.03 0.79 14.43
N MET A 29 1.14 1.61 13.86
CA MET A 29 1.48 2.74 13.02
C MET A 29 2.33 3.77 13.77
N GLN A 30 1.88 4.23 14.94
CA GLN A 30 2.60 5.23 15.73
C GLN A 30 4.00 4.75 16.13
N GLN A 31 4.10 3.49 16.59
CA GLN A 31 5.38 2.89 16.99
C GLN A 31 6.37 2.86 15.83
N HIS A 32 5.94 2.37 14.66
CA HIS A 32 6.84 2.25 13.52
C HIS A 32 7.17 3.60 12.90
N MET A 33 6.17 4.47 12.70
CA MET A 33 6.37 5.77 12.05
C MET A 33 7.33 6.67 12.83
N LYS A 34 7.34 6.58 14.15
CA LYS A 34 8.32 7.28 15.00
C LYS A 34 9.76 6.87 14.65
N SER A 35 10.02 5.58 14.57
CA SER A 35 11.35 5.04 14.24
C SER A 35 11.72 5.31 12.78
N LEU A 36 10.77 5.15 11.85
CA LEU A 36 10.99 5.37 10.42
C LEU A 36 11.28 6.85 10.13
N GLN A 37 10.57 7.78 10.75
CA GLN A 37 10.80 9.21 10.59
C GLN A 37 12.17 9.62 11.13
N HIS A 38 12.61 9.00 12.24
CA HIS A 38 13.97 9.20 12.75
C HIS A 38 15.02 8.73 11.74
N ALA A 39 14.85 7.53 11.21
CA ALA A 39 15.75 6.99 10.19
C ALA A 39 15.77 7.87 8.93
N PHE A 40 14.61 8.45 8.55
CA PHE A 40 14.52 9.35 7.41
C PHE A 40 15.30 10.65 7.64
N TYR A 41 15.14 11.31 8.79
CA TYR A 41 15.91 12.50 9.12
C TYR A 41 17.40 12.22 9.24
N THR A 42 17.80 11.09 9.84
CA THR A 42 19.20 10.66 9.91
C THR A 42 19.78 10.44 8.51
N HIS A 43 19.00 9.83 7.60
CA HIS A 43 19.41 9.59 6.21
C HIS A 43 19.58 10.90 5.42
N LEU A 44 18.68 11.86 5.60
CA LEU A 44 18.81 13.18 4.98
C LEU A 44 20.04 13.93 5.51
N GLY A 45 20.37 13.80 6.81
CA GLY A 45 21.50 14.50 7.44
C GLY A 45 21.38 16.02 7.32
N LYS A 46 22.34 16.64 6.62
CA LYS A 46 22.34 18.08 6.33
C LYS A 46 21.77 18.42 4.94
N GLN A 47 21.47 17.41 4.11
CA GLN A 47 20.91 17.62 2.78
C GLN A 47 19.38 17.71 2.88
N GLU A 48 18.84 18.74 2.27
CA GLU A 48 17.39 18.90 2.19
C GLU A 48 16.87 18.35 0.85
N PRO A 49 15.65 17.77 0.78
CA PRO A 49 15.11 17.25 -0.48
C PRO A 49 15.11 18.27 -1.63
N TRP A 50 14.86 19.53 -1.32
CA TRP A 50 14.83 20.62 -2.30
C TRP A 50 16.22 21.10 -2.77
N ASP A 51 17.31 20.64 -2.16
CA ASP A 51 18.66 20.94 -2.66
C ASP A 51 18.92 20.25 -4.02
N LYS A 52 18.32 19.07 -4.20
CA LYS A 52 18.40 18.28 -5.45
C LYS A 52 17.22 18.51 -6.38
N GLU A 53 16.03 18.65 -5.81
CA GLU A 53 14.75 18.77 -6.51
C GLU A 53 14.41 20.26 -6.69
N LYS A 54 14.90 20.85 -7.78
CA LYS A 54 14.60 22.23 -8.14
C LYS A 54 13.09 22.49 -8.14
N ASN A 55 12.70 23.65 -7.61
CA ASN A 55 11.31 24.12 -7.50
C ASN A 55 10.42 23.33 -6.52
N LEU A 56 10.91 22.31 -5.82
CA LEU A 56 10.10 21.56 -4.85
C LEU A 56 9.57 22.48 -3.74
N LEU A 57 10.47 23.21 -3.10
CA LEU A 57 10.14 24.13 -2.01
C LEU A 57 9.36 25.35 -2.51
N ASP A 58 9.77 25.93 -3.64
CA ASP A 58 9.11 27.10 -4.24
C ASP A 58 7.66 26.79 -4.60
N ASN A 59 7.40 25.64 -5.21
CA ASN A 59 6.04 25.20 -5.52
C ASN A 59 5.21 25.02 -4.23
N ALA A 60 5.76 24.35 -3.21
CA ALA A 60 5.07 24.15 -1.95
C ALA A 60 4.74 25.49 -1.24
N ILE A 61 5.65 26.46 -1.30
CA ILE A 61 5.42 27.82 -0.77
C ILE A 61 4.27 28.49 -1.53
N ARG A 62 4.31 28.49 -2.87
CA ARG A 62 3.30 29.15 -3.73
C ARG A 62 1.92 28.47 -3.64
N GLU A 63 1.87 27.17 -3.40
CA GLU A 63 0.65 26.38 -3.23
C GLU A 63 0.05 26.53 -1.83
N SER A 64 0.79 27.02 -0.84
CA SER A 64 0.31 27.19 0.53
C SER A 64 -0.80 28.23 0.64
N GLU A 65 -1.77 28.00 1.53
CA GLU A 65 -2.87 28.95 1.77
C GLU A 65 -2.35 30.29 2.30
N VAL A 66 -1.27 30.30 3.05
CA VAL A 66 -0.66 31.55 3.53
C VAL A 66 -0.21 32.41 2.35
N TYR A 67 0.52 31.83 1.40
CA TYR A 67 0.96 32.54 0.19
C TYR A 67 -0.23 33.04 -0.63
N LYS A 68 -1.21 32.17 -0.91
CA LYS A 68 -2.41 32.52 -1.68
C LYS A 68 -3.22 33.64 -1.03
N ASN A 69 -3.34 33.62 0.30
CA ASN A 69 -4.05 34.67 1.04
C ASN A 69 -3.33 36.01 0.95
N LEU A 70 -2.04 36.07 1.16
CA LEU A 70 -1.25 37.29 1.04
C LEU A 70 -1.28 37.85 -0.40
N LYS A 71 -1.24 36.96 -1.39
CA LYS A 71 -1.37 37.34 -2.80
C LYS A 71 -2.75 37.91 -3.12
N ARG A 72 -3.84 37.35 -2.57
CA ARG A 72 -5.20 37.90 -2.70
C ARG A 72 -5.35 39.27 -2.06
N GLN A 73 -4.56 39.60 -1.05
CA GLN A 73 -4.49 40.94 -0.45
C GLN A 73 -3.68 41.94 -1.29
N GLY A 74 -3.18 41.54 -2.47
CA GLY A 74 -2.48 42.45 -3.39
C GLY A 74 -0.98 42.61 -3.12
N LEU A 75 -0.39 41.82 -2.23
CA LEU A 75 1.05 41.92 -1.94
C LEU A 75 1.86 41.35 -3.12
N GLY A 76 2.99 42.00 -3.41
CA GLY A 76 3.99 41.49 -4.34
C GLY A 76 4.80 40.33 -3.76
N GLU A 77 5.54 39.59 -4.60
CA GLU A 77 6.25 38.39 -4.20
C GLU A 77 7.26 38.61 -3.07
N LYS A 78 8.11 39.66 -3.16
CA LYS A 78 9.08 39.98 -2.14
C LYS A 78 8.46 40.26 -0.76
N PRO A 79 7.47 41.11 -0.61
CA PRO A 79 6.73 41.28 0.65
C PRO A 79 6.09 40.02 1.18
N ILE A 80 5.50 39.17 0.30
CA ILE A 80 4.94 37.85 0.73
C ILE A 80 6.00 36.98 1.35
N LEU A 81 7.12 36.77 0.67
CA LEU A 81 8.22 35.92 1.18
C LEU A 81 8.82 36.49 2.48
N ALA A 82 8.92 37.81 2.61
CA ALA A 82 9.38 38.45 3.85
C ALA A 82 8.41 38.14 5.02
N ALA A 83 7.10 38.34 4.83
CA ALA A 83 6.09 38.05 5.83
C ALA A 83 6.03 36.53 6.18
N MET A 84 6.21 35.66 5.20
CA MET A 84 6.25 34.20 5.43
C MET A 84 7.52 33.74 6.13
N ASN A 85 8.57 34.53 6.16
CA ASN A 85 9.85 34.23 6.84
C ASN A 85 9.90 34.76 8.28
N GLU A 86 8.91 35.53 8.72
CA GLU A 86 8.80 36.01 10.09
C GLU A 86 8.47 34.85 11.03
N LYS A 87 9.26 34.69 12.10
CA LYS A 87 9.04 33.68 13.13
C LYS A 87 7.94 34.12 14.09
N LYS A 88 7.03 33.20 14.37
CA LYS A 88 5.92 33.36 15.30
C LYS A 88 5.63 32.06 16.04
N PRO A 89 4.97 32.10 17.22
CA PRO A 89 4.51 30.88 17.88
C PRO A 89 3.56 30.14 16.96
N MET A 90 3.85 28.85 16.75
CA MET A 90 3.03 27.94 15.93
C MET A 90 2.90 26.58 16.61
N THR A 91 1.71 26.05 16.63
CA THR A 91 1.49 24.65 17.01
C THR A 91 1.68 23.78 15.77
N ILE A 92 2.60 22.86 15.83
CA ILE A 92 2.92 21.91 14.76
C ILE A 92 2.74 20.47 15.24
N TYR A 93 2.57 19.55 14.29
CA TYR A 93 2.63 18.12 14.57
C TYR A 93 4.06 17.60 14.50
N SER A 94 4.46 16.87 15.53
CA SER A 94 5.71 16.12 15.57
C SER A 94 5.43 14.62 15.69
N THR A 95 6.07 13.80 14.87
CA THR A 95 5.96 12.32 14.96
C THR A 95 6.50 11.75 16.28
N TYR A 96 7.21 12.57 17.06
CA TYR A 96 7.79 12.17 18.36
C TYR A 96 6.92 12.54 19.54
N GLN A 97 6.27 13.70 19.50
CA GLN A 97 5.60 14.33 20.65
C GLN A 97 4.14 14.68 20.37
N GLY A 98 3.63 14.42 19.15
CA GLY A 98 2.32 14.92 18.76
C GLY A 98 2.33 16.44 18.57
N GLU A 99 1.35 17.13 19.13
CA GLU A 99 1.30 18.60 19.09
C GLU A 99 2.43 19.23 19.89
N THR A 100 3.13 20.17 19.27
CA THR A 100 4.26 20.88 19.89
C THR A 100 4.23 22.35 19.49
N GLU A 101 4.42 23.25 20.44
CA GLU A 101 4.58 24.68 20.20
C GLU A 101 6.03 25.02 19.88
N MET A 102 6.24 25.71 18.77
CA MET A 102 7.56 26.12 18.31
C MET A 102 7.55 27.54 17.73
N GLN A 103 8.69 28.23 17.85
CA GLN A 103 8.93 29.50 17.14
C GLN A 103 9.40 29.23 15.72
N MET A 104 8.47 29.29 14.76
CA MET A 104 8.73 28.95 13.36
C MET A 104 8.16 30.02 12.42
N SER A 105 8.78 30.15 11.26
CA SER A 105 8.20 30.87 10.13
C SER A 105 7.23 29.97 9.36
N SER A 106 6.34 30.56 8.53
CA SER A 106 5.49 29.78 7.64
C SER A 106 6.30 28.94 6.67
N ILE A 107 7.45 29.42 6.21
CA ILE A 107 8.37 28.67 5.34
C ILE A 107 8.99 27.49 6.11
N ASP A 108 9.40 27.66 7.36
CA ASP A 108 9.94 26.56 8.19
C ASP A 108 8.87 25.49 8.43
N SER A 109 7.61 25.89 8.66
CA SER A 109 6.50 24.98 8.80
C SER A 109 6.28 24.14 7.51
N ILE A 110 6.30 24.78 6.33
CA ILE A 110 6.20 24.09 5.05
C ILE A 110 7.33 23.07 4.87
N LYS A 111 8.58 23.47 5.16
CA LYS A 111 9.74 22.58 5.13
C LYS A 111 9.58 21.39 6.08
N HIS A 112 9.05 21.63 7.27
CA HIS A 112 8.77 20.57 8.25
C HIS A 112 7.77 19.55 7.70
N TYR A 113 6.60 20.00 7.23
CA TYR A 113 5.53 19.12 6.74
C TYR A 113 5.89 18.40 5.44
N LEU A 114 6.71 18.98 4.56
CA LEU A 114 7.20 18.31 3.36
C LEU A 114 8.01 17.05 3.68
N LYS A 115 8.71 17.00 4.81
CA LYS A 115 9.57 15.89 5.23
C LYS A 115 8.85 14.82 6.06
N ILE A 116 7.59 15.00 6.41
CA ILE A 116 6.86 14.01 7.20
C ILE A 116 6.34 12.90 6.28
N LEU A 117 6.75 11.66 6.59
CA LEU A 117 6.24 10.46 5.94
C LEU A 117 4.82 10.17 6.42
N GLN A 118 3.93 9.84 5.49
CA GLN A 118 2.52 9.59 5.75
C GLN A 118 2.19 8.11 5.54
N PRO A 119 1.58 7.43 6.51
CA PRO A 119 1.06 6.08 6.35
C PRO A 119 -0.38 6.11 5.85
N GLY A 120 -0.76 5.07 5.11
CA GLY A 120 -2.14 4.67 4.88
C GLY A 120 -2.28 3.19 5.22
N MET A 121 -3.35 2.81 5.92
CA MET A 121 -3.64 1.41 6.24
C MET A 121 -5.12 1.12 6.13
N ILE A 122 -5.45 -0.02 5.53
CA ILE A 122 -6.81 -0.55 5.47
C ILE A 122 -6.77 -2.05 5.80
N ALA A 123 -7.73 -2.53 6.61
CA ALA A 123 -7.93 -3.94 6.86
C ALA A 123 -9.37 -4.33 6.52
N VAL A 124 -9.54 -5.40 5.75
CA VAL A 124 -10.84 -5.83 5.22
C VAL A 124 -11.04 -7.34 5.44
N GLU A 125 -12.20 -7.72 5.92
CA GLU A 125 -12.63 -9.11 6.00
C GLU A 125 -13.02 -9.63 4.61
N PRO A 126 -12.30 -10.61 4.03
CA PRO A 126 -12.47 -10.96 2.62
C PRO A 126 -13.85 -11.58 2.31
N GLN A 127 -14.46 -12.31 3.27
CA GLN A 127 -15.74 -12.97 3.06
C GLN A 127 -16.92 -12.00 3.05
N SER A 128 -16.85 -10.92 3.83
CA SER A 128 -17.96 -9.98 3.99
C SER A 128 -17.75 -8.64 3.28
N GLY A 129 -16.50 -8.25 3.03
CA GLY A 129 -16.13 -6.92 2.57
C GLY A 129 -16.14 -5.85 3.68
N LYS A 130 -16.36 -6.23 4.93
CA LYS A 130 -16.36 -5.29 6.06
C LYS A 130 -14.98 -4.72 6.28
N ILE A 131 -14.87 -3.41 6.20
CA ILE A 131 -13.65 -2.69 6.56
C ILE A 131 -13.57 -2.66 8.09
N LYS A 132 -12.50 -3.22 8.63
CA LYS A 132 -12.24 -3.33 10.07
C LYS A 132 -11.31 -2.24 10.58
N VAL A 133 -10.40 -1.76 9.73
CA VAL A 133 -9.44 -0.71 10.05
C VAL A 133 -9.35 0.27 8.89
N TRP A 134 -9.26 1.56 9.24
CA TRP A 134 -8.98 2.64 8.29
C TRP A 134 -8.09 3.69 8.93
N ILE A 135 -6.87 3.85 8.42
CA ILE A 135 -5.93 4.91 8.81
C ILE A 135 -5.55 5.68 7.57
N GLY A 136 -6.06 6.91 7.45
CA GLY A 136 -5.81 7.79 6.31
C GLY A 136 -4.53 8.64 6.43
N GLY A 137 -3.88 8.66 7.59
CA GLY A 137 -2.67 9.45 7.86
C GLY A 137 -2.27 9.36 9.32
N LEU A 138 -1.22 10.10 9.71
CA LEU A 138 -0.70 10.12 11.09
C LEU A 138 -1.69 10.70 12.09
N ASP A 139 -2.38 11.78 11.72
CA ASP A 139 -3.33 12.50 12.55
C ASP A 139 -4.27 13.32 11.65
N PHE A 140 -5.57 13.14 11.76
CA PHE A 140 -6.56 13.79 10.90
C PHE A 140 -6.59 15.32 11.05
N LYS A 141 -6.30 15.83 12.23
CA LYS A 141 -6.27 17.29 12.47
C LYS A 141 -5.23 18.01 11.61
N TYR A 142 -4.08 17.34 11.37
CA TYR A 142 -2.95 17.91 10.62
C TYR A 142 -2.83 17.39 9.20
N PHE A 143 -3.34 16.18 8.91
CA PHE A 143 -3.17 15.48 7.63
C PHE A 143 -4.51 14.97 7.13
N GLN A 144 -5.27 15.84 6.48
CA GLN A 144 -6.62 15.53 5.97
C GLN A 144 -6.59 14.81 4.62
N TYR A 145 -5.44 14.77 3.93
CA TYR A 145 -5.29 14.04 2.68
C TYR A 145 -5.16 12.55 2.96
N ASP A 146 -6.23 11.81 2.67
CA ASP A 146 -6.36 10.39 3.00
C ASP A 146 -5.46 9.52 2.13
N GLN A 147 -4.49 8.85 2.73
CA GLN A 147 -3.50 8.01 2.04
C GLN A 147 -4.07 6.65 1.58
N VAL A 148 -5.24 6.23 2.08
CA VAL A 148 -5.95 5.04 1.58
C VAL A 148 -6.66 5.36 0.25
N LEU A 149 -7.10 6.60 0.08
CA LEU A 149 -7.77 7.09 -1.12
C LEU A 149 -6.81 7.69 -2.15
N ALA A 150 -5.62 8.09 -1.73
CA ALA A 150 -4.63 8.73 -2.59
C ALA A 150 -4.12 7.79 -3.68
N PRO A 151 -4.25 8.11 -4.99
CA PRO A 151 -3.64 7.32 -6.04
C PRO A 151 -2.12 7.49 -5.99
N ARG A 152 -1.40 6.38 -5.90
CA ARG A 152 0.06 6.32 -5.82
C ARG A 152 0.58 5.18 -6.67
N GLN A 153 1.79 5.33 -7.18
CA GLN A 153 2.46 4.25 -7.89
C GLN A 153 2.55 3.03 -6.97
N VAL A 154 2.08 1.87 -7.47
CA VAL A 154 1.92 0.67 -6.62
C VAL A 154 3.16 -0.21 -6.57
N GLY A 155 4.03 -0.13 -7.57
CA GLY A 155 5.23 -0.96 -7.62
C GLY A 155 4.91 -2.47 -7.60
N SER A 156 5.80 -3.24 -7.01
CA SER A 156 5.72 -4.71 -7.05
C SER A 156 4.50 -5.35 -6.37
N VAL A 157 3.61 -4.59 -5.70
CA VAL A 157 2.33 -5.17 -5.23
C VAL A 157 1.34 -5.42 -6.37
N PHE A 158 1.63 -4.91 -7.58
CA PHE A 158 0.87 -5.25 -8.79
C PHE A 158 1.26 -6.61 -9.40
N LYS A 159 2.47 -7.13 -9.14
CA LYS A 159 2.95 -8.40 -9.73
C LYS A 159 1.99 -9.58 -9.55
N PRO A 160 1.34 -9.79 -8.38
CA PRO A 160 0.37 -10.88 -8.25
C PRO A 160 -0.75 -10.83 -9.29
N VAL A 161 -1.16 -9.64 -9.75
CA VAL A 161 -2.15 -9.50 -10.83
C VAL A 161 -1.58 -10.03 -12.16
N VAL A 162 -0.33 -9.69 -12.49
CA VAL A 162 0.37 -10.19 -13.69
C VAL A 162 0.50 -11.70 -13.67
N TYR A 163 0.93 -12.27 -12.54
CA TYR A 163 1.11 -13.72 -12.40
C TYR A 163 -0.23 -14.47 -12.39
N SER A 164 -1.27 -13.88 -11.80
CA SER A 164 -2.62 -14.43 -11.83
C SER A 164 -3.18 -14.45 -13.26
N ALA A 165 -3.00 -13.39 -14.03
CA ALA A 165 -3.36 -13.35 -15.45
C ALA A 165 -2.61 -14.42 -16.26
N ALA A 166 -1.32 -14.59 -16.00
CA ALA A 166 -0.50 -15.61 -16.68
C ALA A 166 -1.00 -17.03 -16.41
N ILE A 167 -1.34 -17.36 -15.15
CA ILE A 167 -1.90 -18.66 -14.77
C ILE A 167 -3.24 -18.90 -15.49
N GLU A 168 -4.11 -17.90 -15.56
CA GLU A 168 -5.38 -17.97 -16.30
C GLU A 168 -5.16 -18.27 -17.78
N HIS A 169 -4.06 -17.76 -18.36
CA HIS A 169 -3.67 -18.00 -19.75
C HIS A 169 -2.78 -19.24 -19.94
N GLY A 170 -2.74 -20.14 -18.95
CA GLY A 170 -2.09 -21.44 -19.06
C GLY A 170 -0.61 -21.46 -18.70
N ALA A 171 -0.06 -20.40 -18.10
CA ALA A 171 1.30 -20.44 -17.60
C ALA A 171 1.41 -21.44 -16.42
N ARG A 172 2.34 -22.41 -16.54
CA ARG A 172 2.60 -23.39 -15.49
C ARG A 172 3.42 -22.77 -14.37
N VAL A 173 3.08 -23.08 -13.12
CA VAL A 173 3.76 -22.50 -11.94
C VAL A 173 5.18 -23.07 -11.75
N ASP A 174 5.48 -24.23 -12.33
CA ASP A 174 6.80 -24.88 -12.33
C ASP A 174 7.67 -24.51 -13.54
N ALA A 175 7.14 -23.74 -14.50
CA ALA A 175 7.92 -23.28 -15.65
C ALA A 175 9.05 -22.35 -15.20
N TYR A 176 10.27 -22.61 -15.73
CA TYR A 176 11.45 -21.82 -15.39
C TYR A 176 11.64 -20.68 -16.37
N TYR A 177 11.86 -19.50 -15.84
CA TYR A 177 12.15 -18.27 -16.57
C TYR A 177 13.58 -17.82 -16.31
N ASN A 178 14.28 -17.36 -17.35
CA ASN A 178 15.65 -16.87 -17.24
C ASN A 178 15.65 -15.45 -16.61
N ASN A 179 16.43 -15.27 -15.54
CA ASN A 179 16.63 -13.96 -14.92
C ASN A 179 17.76 -13.18 -15.62
N GLU A 180 17.51 -12.79 -16.86
CA GLU A 180 18.44 -12.00 -17.66
C GLU A 180 17.98 -10.56 -17.86
N GLN A 181 18.92 -9.64 -17.95
CA GLN A 181 18.62 -8.29 -18.36
C GLN A 181 18.51 -8.24 -19.89
N LYS A 182 17.30 -7.95 -20.37
CA LYS A 182 16.98 -7.88 -21.79
C LYS A 182 16.49 -6.48 -22.15
N SER A 183 16.94 -5.96 -23.29
CA SER A 183 16.39 -4.77 -23.93
C SER A 183 15.23 -5.16 -24.85
N TYR A 184 14.21 -4.32 -24.91
CA TYR A 184 13.02 -4.49 -25.74
C TYR A 184 12.96 -3.38 -26.79
N PRO A 185 13.45 -3.63 -28.02
CA PRO A 185 13.49 -2.62 -29.08
C PRO A 185 12.11 -2.07 -29.46
N GLU A 186 11.08 -2.91 -29.40
CA GLU A 186 9.68 -2.56 -29.66
C GLU A 186 9.10 -1.55 -28.66
N TYR A 187 9.80 -1.30 -27.55
CA TYR A 187 9.45 -0.33 -26.50
C TYR A 187 10.62 0.64 -26.26
N ASP A 188 11.11 1.29 -27.32
CA ASP A 188 12.18 2.29 -27.27
C ASP A 188 13.47 1.80 -26.60
N ASN A 189 13.84 0.54 -26.84
CA ASN A 189 14.97 -0.13 -26.19
C ASN A 189 14.90 -0.13 -24.67
N TRP A 190 13.69 -0.10 -24.11
CA TRP A 190 13.50 -0.17 -22.67
C TRP A 190 14.13 -1.42 -22.07
N THR A 191 14.90 -1.24 -21.00
CA THR A 191 15.68 -2.29 -20.35
C THR A 191 15.36 -2.34 -18.86
N PRO A 192 14.43 -3.22 -18.42
CA PRO A 192 14.07 -3.35 -17.01
C PRO A 192 15.25 -3.84 -16.18
N ARG A 193 15.35 -3.30 -14.95
CA ARG A 193 16.40 -3.68 -13.99
C ARG A 193 15.81 -4.32 -12.75
N ASN A 194 16.50 -5.33 -12.23
CA ASN A 194 16.19 -5.84 -10.89
C ASN A 194 16.61 -4.83 -9.82
N SER A 195 15.85 -4.72 -8.74
CA SER A 195 16.08 -3.74 -7.67
C SER A 195 17.42 -3.92 -6.95
N ASN A 196 17.98 -5.14 -6.97
CA ASN A 196 19.29 -5.50 -6.40
C ASN A 196 20.41 -5.55 -7.46
N ASN A 197 20.11 -5.26 -8.74
CA ASN A 197 21.02 -5.41 -9.89
C ASN A 197 21.65 -6.81 -10.02
N GLN A 198 20.98 -7.86 -9.51
CA GLN A 198 21.44 -9.24 -9.66
C GLN A 198 20.68 -9.93 -10.80
N TYR A 199 21.41 -10.67 -11.62
CA TYR A 199 20.92 -11.38 -12.80
C TYR A 199 21.50 -12.78 -12.83
N GLY A 200 20.95 -13.65 -13.71
CA GLY A 200 21.35 -15.02 -13.90
C GLY A 200 20.49 -16.02 -13.13
N GLY A 201 20.61 -17.30 -13.52
CA GLY A 201 19.81 -18.38 -13.01
C GLY A 201 18.38 -18.40 -13.56
N TYR A 202 17.69 -19.49 -13.28
CA TYR A 202 16.32 -19.72 -13.71
C TYR A 202 15.41 -19.85 -12.49
N TYR A 203 14.27 -19.20 -12.54
CA TYR A 203 13.30 -19.20 -11.45
C TYR A 203 11.94 -19.70 -11.94
N THR A 204 11.26 -20.52 -11.13
CA THR A 204 9.84 -20.81 -11.35
C THR A 204 8.99 -19.55 -11.14
N LEU A 205 7.72 -19.57 -11.57
CA LEU A 205 6.80 -18.44 -11.27
C LEU A 205 6.74 -18.16 -9.77
N LYS A 206 6.65 -19.21 -8.92
CA LYS A 206 6.67 -19.07 -7.47
C LYS A 206 7.96 -18.41 -6.98
N GLY A 207 9.11 -18.86 -7.45
CA GLY A 207 10.42 -18.30 -7.08
C GLY A 207 10.59 -16.84 -7.52
N ALA A 208 10.19 -16.52 -8.75
CA ALA A 208 10.26 -15.17 -9.29
C ALA A 208 9.35 -14.20 -8.54
N LEU A 209 8.13 -14.63 -8.14
CA LEU A 209 7.22 -13.82 -7.34
C LEU A 209 7.76 -13.63 -5.92
N SER A 210 8.28 -14.69 -5.27
CA SER A 210 8.82 -14.64 -3.91
C SER A 210 10.00 -13.68 -3.78
N GLN A 211 10.92 -13.70 -4.77
CA GLN A 211 12.07 -12.80 -4.84
C GLN A 211 11.77 -11.46 -5.51
N SER A 212 10.53 -11.29 -6.00
CA SER A 212 10.09 -10.03 -6.66
C SER A 212 10.93 -9.63 -7.88
N ILE A 213 11.35 -10.59 -8.71
CA ILE A 213 12.25 -10.37 -9.86
C ILE A 213 11.54 -9.56 -10.93
N ASN A 214 12.14 -8.43 -11.33
CA ASN A 214 11.55 -7.51 -12.30
C ASN A 214 11.64 -8.05 -13.73
N THR A 215 12.80 -8.55 -14.12
CA THR A 215 13.04 -9.08 -15.48
C THR A 215 12.07 -10.19 -15.84
N ILE A 216 11.79 -11.09 -14.89
CA ILE A 216 10.85 -12.19 -15.08
C ILE A 216 9.39 -11.68 -15.10
N ALA A 217 9.04 -10.74 -14.23
CA ALA A 217 7.68 -10.17 -14.25
C ALA A 217 7.33 -9.54 -15.60
N VAL A 218 8.30 -8.88 -16.23
CA VAL A 218 8.13 -8.31 -17.60
C VAL A 218 8.00 -9.42 -18.64
N GLN A 219 8.82 -10.48 -18.58
CA GLN A 219 8.71 -11.63 -19.49
C GLN A 219 7.33 -12.28 -19.39
N VAL A 220 6.85 -12.50 -18.16
CA VAL A 220 5.52 -13.09 -17.88
C VAL A 220 4.42 -12.21 -18.45
N LEU A 221 4.45 -10.90 -18.20
CA LEU A 221 3.48 -9.95 -18.77
C LEU A 221 3.44 -10.00 -20.29
N LEU A 222 4.60 -9.95 -20.94
CA LEU A 222 4.67 -9.91 -22.40
C LEU A 222 4.21 -11.24 -23.04
N GLN A 223 4.45 -12.37 -22.39
CA GLN A 223 3.94 -13.67 -22.84
C GLN A 223 2.43 -13.79 -22.67
N THR A 224 1.87 -13.21 -21.59
CA THR A 224 0.42 -13.21 -21.32
C THR A 224 -0.32 -12.22 -22.23
N GLY A 225 0.31 -11.11 -22.54
CA GLY A 225 -0.28 -9.94 -23.21
C GLY A 225 -0.64 -8.83 -22.21
N ILE A 226 -0.31 -7.59 -22.60
CA ILE A 226 -0.55 -6.42 -21.77
C ILE A 226 -2.05 -6.21 -21.58
N ASP A 227 -2.83 -6.22 -22.67
CA ASP A 227 -4.28 -6.00 -22.65
C ASP A 227 -4.99 -7.08 -21.84
N ALA A 228 -4.63 -8.35 -22.04
CA ALA A 228 -5.18 -9.47 -21.25
C ALA A 228 -4.92 -9.31 -19.74
N THR A 229 -3.75 -8.80 -19.38
CA THR A 229 -3.42 -8.52 -17.97
C THR A 229 -4.22 -7.33 -17.42
N ILE A 230 -4.44 -6.29 -18.21
CA ILE A 230 -5.27 -5.13 -17.84
C ILE A 230 -6.73 -5.56 -17.64
N GLU A 231 -7.29 -6.34 -18.58
CA GLU A 231 -8.65 -6.90 -18.45
C GLU A 231 -8.78 -7.76 -17.19
N HIS A 232 -7.79 -8.61 -16.92
CA HIS A 232 -7.75 -9.40 -15.69
C HIS A 232 -7.72 -8.52 -14.43
N ALA A 233 -6.92 -7.45 -14.43
CA ALA A 233 -6.88 -6.48 -13.33
C ALA A 233 -8.25 -5.83 -13.08
N HIS A 234 -8.93 -5.42 -14.14
CA HIS A 234 -10.29 -4.84 -14.04
C HIS A 234 -11.30 -5.85 -13.50
N ARG A 235 -11.26 -7.12 -13.93
CA ARG A 235 -12.11 -8.19 -13.36
C ARG A 235 -11.84 -8.42 -11.88
N LEU A 236 -10.59 -8.27 -11.43
CA LEU A 236 -10.23 -8.34 -10.01
C LEU A 236 -10.65 -7.10 -9.20
N GLY A 237 -11.24 -6.08 -9.86
CA GLY A 237 -11.83 -4.91 -9.23
C GLY A 237 -11.04 -3.61 -9.35
N ILE A 238 -9.87 -3.60 -9.96
CA ILE A 238 -9.09 -2.38 -10.21
C ILE A 238 -9.83 -1.55 -11.27
N GLN A 239 -10.16 -0.30 -10.95
CA GLN A 239 -10.87 0.61 -11.85
C GLN A 239 -10.00 1.79 -12.30
N SER A 240 -8.87 2.00 -11.65
CA SER A 240 -7.88 3.01 -12.05
C SER A 240 -7.39 2.76 -13.48
N ASP A 241 -7.06 3.83 -14.19
CA ASP A 241 -6.46 3.76 -15.51
C ASP A 241 -5.11 3.03 -15.45
N LEU A 242 -4.97 2.01 -16.26
CA LEU A 242 -3.76 1.19 -16.35
C LEU A 242 -3.06 1.46 -17.69
N PRO A 243 -1.82 1.93 -17.66
CA PRO A 243 -1.09 2.21 -18.90
C PRO A 243 -0.77 0.91 -19.65
N ALA A 244 -1.11 0.86 -20.94
CA ALA A 244 -0.84 -0.29 -21.79
C ALA A 244 0.64 -0.33 -22.24
N VAL A 245 1.54 -0.41 -21.28
CA VAL A 245 2.99 -0.44 -21.48
C VAL A 245 3.65 -1.53 -20.65
N PRO A 246 4.81 -2.09 -21.05
CA PRO A 246 5.46 -3.20 -20.33
C PRO A 246 5.80 -2.89 -18.88
N SER A 247 6.03 -1.63 -18.53
CA SER A 247 6.35 -1.21 -17.17
C SER A 247 5.18 -1.40 -16.19
N ILE A 248 3.96 -1.70 -16.66
CA ILE A 248 2.84 -2.10 -15.80
C ILE A 248 3.16 -3.37 -15.00
N ALA A 249 3.99 -4.29 -15.55
CA ALA A 249 4.48 -5.45 -14.82
C ALA A 249 5.21 -5.10 -13.52
N LEU A 250 5.77 -3.90 -13.45
CA LEU A 250 6.50 -3.37 -12.31
C LEU A 250 5.65 -2.42 -11.46
N GLY A 251 4.36 -2.29 -11.78
CA GLY A 251 3.42 -1.44 -11.08
C GLY A 251 3.59 0.05 -11.37
N ALA A 252 3.86 0.41 -12.63
CA ALA A 252 3.96 1.80 -13.08
C ALA A 252 2.59 2.50 -13.22
N ALA A 253 1.60 2.12 -12.42
CA ALA A 253 0.27 2.72 -12.37
C ALA A 253 0.03 3.37 -11.01
N ASN A 254 -0.75 4.44 -10.99
CA ASN A 254 -1.19 5.11 -9.77
C ASN A 254 -2.55 4.55 -9.35
N ILE A 255 -2.58 3.74 -8.31
CA ILE A 255 -3.78 3.07 -7.82
C ILE A 255 -3.93 3.39 -6.33
N PRO A 256 -5.14 3.78 -5.84
CA PRO A 256 -5.40 3.95 -4.42
C PRO A 256 -5.23 2.62 -3.64
N LEU A 257 -4.78 2.71 -2.39
CA LEU A 257 -4.61 1.52 -1.55
C LEU A 257 -5.93 0.72 -1.41
N ARG A 258 -7.07 1.43 -1.26
CA ARG A 258 -8.41 0.80 -1.18
C ARG A 258 -8.76 -0.04 -2.40
N GLU A 259 -8.14 0.25 -3.55
CA GLU A 259 -8.40 -0.43 -4.81
C GLU A 259 -7.36 -1.53 -5.03
N MET A 260 -6.09 -1.25 -4.72
CA MET A 260 -5.02 -2.24 -4.86
C MET A 260 -5.19 -3.46 -3.93
N ILE A 261 -5.98 -3.35 -2.86
CA ILE A 261 -6.28 -4.47 -1.96
C ILE A 261 -7.26 -5.49 -2.58
N LEU A 262 -8.07 -5.10 -3.60
CA LEU A 262 -9.16 -5.92 -4.15
C LEU A 262 -8.68 -7.26 -4.75
N PRO A 263 -7.61 -7.33 -5.54
CA PRO A 263 -7.06 -8.61 -5.99
C PRO A 263 -6.71 -9.56 -4.83
N TYR A 264 -6.15 -9.03 -3.76
CA TYR A 264 -5.78 -9.83 -2.59
C TYR A 264 -7.00 -10.32 -1.80
N LEU A 265 -8.07 -9.51 -1.73
CA LEU A 265 -9.35 -9.95 -1.19
C LEU A 265 -9.92 -11.13 -2.00
N CYS A 266 -9.81 -11.05 -3.32
CA CYS A 266 -10.25 -12.11 -4.22
C CYS A 266 -9.45 -13.41 -3.98
N TYR A 267 -8.12 -13.33 -3.86
CA TYR A 267 -7.27 -14.51 -3.56
C TYR A 267 -7.58 -15.10 -2.18
N ALA A 268 -7.77 -14.26 -1.16
CA ALA A 268 -8.13 -14.71 0.19
C ALA A 268 -9.54 -15.29 0.29
N ASN A 269 -10.44 -14.97 -0.66
CA ASN A 269 -11.84 -15.36 -0.70
C ASN A 269 -12.15 -16.38 -1.80
N ASN A 270 -11.24 -17.31 -2.09
CA ASN A 270 -11.43 -18.40 -3.03
C ASN A 270 -11.85 -17.95 -4.45
N GLY A 271 -11.35 -16.80 -4.90
CA GLY A 271 -11.67 -16.27 -6.22
C GLY A 271 -12.98 -15.48 -6.32
N VAL A 272 -13.61 -15.19 -5.19
CA VAL A 272 -14.84 -14.39 -5.13
C VAL A 272 -14.49 -12.93 -4.82
N SER A 273 -14.88 -12.02 -5.70
CA SER A 273 -14.76 -10.58 -5.50
C SER A 273 -15.73 -10.10 -4.41
N THR A 274 -15.33 -9.08 -3.67
CA THR A 274 -16.16 -8.47 -2.62
C THR A 274 -15.86 -6.98 -2.58
N THR A 275 -16.89 -6.14 -2.60
CA THR A 275 -16.73 -4.69 -2.48
C THR A 275 -16.57 -4.29 -1.02
N PRO A 276 -15.45 -3.65 -0.63
CA PRO A 276 -15.26 -3.16 0.73
C PRO A 276 -16.24 -2.04 1.09
N TYR A 277 -16.79 -2.09 2.30
CA TYR A 277 -17.69 -1.06 2.83
C TYR A 277 -17.47 -0.87 4.33
N TYR A 278 -17.78 0.33 4.81
CA TYR A 278 -17.60 0.69 6.23
C TYR A 278 -18.88 1.15 6.92
N LEU A 279 -19.89 1.61 6.19
CA LEU A 279 -21.13 2.12 6.75
C LEU A 279 -22.19 1.03 6.76
N LEU A 280 -22.75 0.72 7.93
CA LEU A 280 -23.85 -0.26 8.10
C LEU A 280 -25.20 0.46 8.11
N SER A 281 -25.35 1.48 8.93
CA SER A 281 -26.59 2.26 8.98
C SER A 281 -26.39 3.67 9.49
N ILE A 282 -27.32 4.54 9.13
CA ILE A 282 -27.45 5.90 9.68
C ILE A 282 -28.85 5.97 10.31
N LYS A 283 -28.91 6.39 11.57
CA LYS A 283 -30.15 6.64 12.31
C LYS A 283 -30.16 8.08 12.78
N ASP A 284 -31.35 8.68 12.83
CA ASP A 284 -31.54 9.95 13.50
C ASP A 284 -31.51 9.81 15.04
N ARG A 285 -31.62 10.92 15.75
CA ARG A 285 -31.63 10.95 17.21
C ARG A 285 -32.79 10.17 17.83
N ASP A 286 -33.90 10.01 17.11
CA ASP A 286 -35.10 9.30 17.55
C ASP A 286 -35.05 7.81 17.21
N GLY A 287 -33.95 7.35 16.55
CA GLY A 287 -33.70 5.95 16.19
C GLY A 287 -34.31 5.55 14.84
N ARG A 288 -34.91 6.47 14.07
CA ARG A 288 -35.41 6.20 12.73
C ARG A 288 -34.26 5.90 11.79
N ILE A 289 -34.35 4.84 11.03
CA ILE A 289 -33.37 4.44 10.02
C ILE A 289 -33.48 5.37 8.82
N LEU A 290 -32.40 6.13 8.54
CA LEU A 290 -32.26 7.00 7.38
C LEU A 290 -31.54 6.30 6.21
N TYR A 291 -30.67 5.35 6.54
CA TYR A 291 -29.91 4.55 5.61
C TYR A 291 -29.58 3.20 6.24
N GLU A 292 -29.67 2.15 5.45
CA GLU A 292 -29.19 0.81 5.79
C GLU A 292 -28.42 0.25 4.59
N SER A 293 -27.24 -0.30 4.85
CA SER A 293 -26.38 -0.86 3.80
C SER A 293 -26.91 -2.20 3.33
N GLU A 294 -27.02 -2.38 2.03
CA GLU A 294 -27.23 -3.70 1.45
C GLU A 294 -25.92 -4.51 1.47
N PRO A 295 -26.00 -5.84 1.63
CA PRO A 295 -24.83 -6.70 1.49
C PRO A 295 -24.15 -6.48 0.13
N PRO A 296 -22.81 -6.39 0.08
CA PRO A 296 -22.11 -6.17 -1.17
C PRO A 296 -22.35 -7.34 -2.15
N ARG A 297 -22.48 -7.02 -3.42
CA ARG A 297 -22.53 -8.04 -4.49
C ARG A 297 -21.24 -8.85 -4.45
N ARG A 298 -21.38 -10.16 -4.57
CA ARG A 298 -20.29 -11.12 -4.61
C ARG A 298 -20.35 -11.89 -5.93
N GLU A 299 -19.23 -11.97 -6.60
CA GLU A 299 -19.12 -12.66 -7.87
C GLU A 299 -17.81 -13.43 -7.93
N ARG A 300 -17.86 -14.67 -8.42
CA ARG A 300 -16.64 -15.42 -8.70
C ARG A 300 -16.02 -14.88 -9.98
N VAL A 301 -14.83 -14.27 -9.85
CA VAL A 301 -14.12 -13.62 -10.96
C VAL A 301 -12.91 -14.42 -11.44
N ILE A 302 -12.41 -15.33 -10.59
CA ILE A 302 -11.42 -16.35 -10.95
C ILE A 302 -11.79 -17.71 -10.33
N PRO A 303 -11.34 -18.84 -10.89
CA PRO A 303 -11.50 -20.16 -10.27
C PRO A 303 -10.91 -20.22 -8.85
N ALA A 304 -11.55 -20.99 -7.96
CA ALA A 304 -11.05 -21.18 -6.61
C ALA A 304 -9.62 -21.77 -6.59
N GLU A 305 -9.35 -22.71 -7.48
CA GLU A 305 -8.05 -23.35 -7.64
C GLU A 305 -6.93 -22.34 -7.98
N GLN A 306 -7.24 -21.37 -8.84
CA GLN A 306 -6.32 -20.28 -9.17
C GLN A 306 -6.06 -19.39 -7.95
N ALA A 307 -7.08 -19.05 -7.17
CA ALA A 307 -6.94 -18.28 -5.94
C ALA A 307 -6.10 -19.01 -4.89
N HIS A 308 -6.26 -20.34 -4.74
CA HIS A 308 -5.46 -21.18 -3.86
C HIS A 308 -4.00 -21.24 -4.31
N THR A 309 -3.77 -21.36 -5.63
CA THR A 309 -2.44 -21.32 -6.24
C THR A 309 -1.77 -19.99 -5.95
N MET A 310 -2.45 -18.87 -6.16
CA MET A 310 -1.94 -17.54 -5.86
C MET A 310 -1.62 -17.37 -4.36
N SER A 311 -2.49 -17.85 -3.47
CA SER A 311 -2.24 -17.81 -2.02
C SER A 311 -1.01 -18.64 -1.64
N SER A 312 -0.80 -19.81 -2.25
CA SER A 312 0.42 -20.63 -2.05
C SER A 312 1.69 -19.90 -2.52
N MET A 313 1.66 -19.29 -3.71
CA MET A 313 2.78 -18.51 -4.24
C MET A 313 3.08 -17.27 -3.38
N LEU A 314 2.04 -16.58 -2.88
CA LEU A 314 2.17 -15.42 -2.01
C LEU A 314 2.61 -15.81 -0.59
N SER A 315 2.32 -17.03 -0.14
CA SER A 315 2.88 -17.57 1.11
C SER A 315 4.39 -17.78 1.00
N ALA A 316 4.91 -18.18 -0.16
CA ALA A 316 6.35 -18.30 -0.40
C ALA A 316 7.07 -16.94 -0.27
N VAL A 317 6.42 -15.82 -0.60
CA VAL A 317 6.96 -14.46 -0.36
C VAL A 317 7.27 -14.24 1.13
N ILE A 318 6.41 -14.77 2.03
CA ILE A 318 6.56 -14.64 3.48
C ILE A 318 7.55 -15.66 4.03
N GLN A 319 7.54 -16.89 3.52
CA GLN A 319 8.37 -17.98 4.04
C GLN A 319 9.84 -17.86 3.62
N GLU A 320 10.10 -17.56 2.35
CA GLU A 320 11.43 -17.60 1.75
C GLU A 320 11.82 -16.34 0.97
N GLY A 321 10.86 -15.40 0.78
CA GLY A 321 11.04 -14.24 -0.07
C GLY A 321 11.20 -12.91 0.67
N THR A 322 10.78 -11.84 0.01
CA THR A 322 10.94 -10.45 0.47
C THR A 322 10.15 -10.11 1.74
N GLY A 323 9.16 -10.95 2.12
CA GLY A 323 8.36 -10.81 3.34
C GLY A 323 8.87 -11.60 4.56
N LYS A 324 9.99 -12.33 4.44
CA LYS A 324 10.53 -13.22 5.48
C LYS A 324 10.74 -12.56 6.85
N ARG A 325 10.87 -11.24 6.89
CA ARG A 325 10.95 -10.49 8.14
C ARG A 325 9.74 -10.66 9.06
N LEU A 326 8.55 -10.97 8.53
CA LEU A 326 7.38 -11.24 9.35
C LEU A 326 7.60 -12.43 10.29
N ILE A 327 8.29 -13.45 9.81
CA ILE A 327 8.68 -14.61 10.62
C ILE A 327 9.88 -14.25 11.52
N ASN A 328 10.96 -13.75 10.93
CA ASN A 328 12.24 -13.62 11.62
C ASN A 328 12.26 -12.51 12.68
N ASN A 329 11.59 -11.38 12.41
CA ASN A 329 11.63 -10.21 13.29
C ASN A 329 10.36 -10.03 14.12
N TYR A 330 9.22 -10.56 13.64
CA TYR A 330 7.92 -10.39 14.31
C TYR A 330 7.38 -11.71 14.87
N GLY A 331 8.05 -12.84 14.64
CA GLY A 331 7.65 -14.15 15.17
C GLY A 331 6.30 -14.64 14.64
N LEU A 332 5.85 -14.16 13.49
CA LEU A 332 4.55 -14.50 12.91
C LEU A 332 4.59 -15.86 12.21
N ASN A 333 4.64 -16.94 13.00
CA ASN A 333 4.61 -18.34 12.54
C ASN A 333 3.16 -18.82 12.33
N ILE A 334 2.38 -18.05 11.58
CA ILE A 334 0.99 -18.36 11.21
C ILE A 334 0.84 -18.39 9.70
N PRO A 335 -0.25 -18.96 9.16
CA PRO A 335 -0.51 -18.89 7.73
C PRO A 335 -0.67 -17.45 7.26
N LEU A 336 0.33 -16.96 6.54
CA LEU A 336 0.35 -15.64 5.94
C LEU A 336 0.73 -15.72 4.46
N ALA A 337 0.10 -14.90 3.67
CA ALA A 337 0.44 -14.65 2.28
C ALA A 337 0.55 -13.13 2.06
N GLY A 338 1.35 -12.67 1.10
CA GLY A 338 1.46 -11.24 0.88
C GLY A 338 2.54 -10.85 -0.11
N LYS A 339 2.66 -9.54 -0.34
CA LYS A 339 3.64 -8.98 -1.28
C LYS A 339 4.17 -7.64 -0.79
N THR A 340 5.46 -7.46 -0.85
CA THR A 340 6.14 -6.17 -0.69
C THR A 340 6.12 -5.39 -2.00
N GLY A 341 6.02 -4.08 -1.91
CA GLY A 341 6.16 -3.17 -3.04
C GLY A 341 7.13 -2.04 -2.72
N THR A 342 7.90 -1.66 -3.71
CA THR A 342 8.76 -0.48 -3.68
C THR A 342 8.61 0.20 -5.02
N THR A 343 8.36 1.50 -5.00
CA THR A 343 8.22 2.28 -6.23
C THR A 343 9.57 2.80 -6.71
N GLN A 344 9.59 3.38 -7.90
CA GLN A 344 10.79 4.04 -8.40
C GLN A 344 11.27 5.10 -7.41
N ASN A 345 12.58 5.25 -7.32
CA ASN A 345 13.26 6.18 -6.39
C ASN A 345 12.89 5.98 -4.91
N GLN A 346 12.31 4.84 -4.54
CA GLN A 346 11.85 4.54 -3.18
C GLN A 346 10.87 5.59 -2.62
N ALA A 347 10.05 6.19 -3.49
CA ALA A 347 9.09 7.23 -3.12
C ALA A 347 7.97 6.69 -2.20
N ASP A 348 7.53 5.46 -2.45
CA ASP A 348 6.51 4.78 -1.68
C ASP A 348 6.93 3.34 -1.37
N GLY A 349 6.74 2.93 -0.11
CA GLY A 349 6.84 1.55 0.33
C GLY A 349 5.45 0.97 0.57
N TRP A 350 5.21 -0.23 0.04
CA TRP A 350 3.94 -0.94 0.12
C TRP A 350 4.11 -2.32 0.74
N PHE A 351 3.10 -2.74 1.47
CA PHE A 351 2.93 -4.13 1.84
C PHE A 351 1.43 -4.47 1.85
N ILE A 352 1.05 -5.54 1.15
CA ILE A 352 -0.28 -6.12 1.27
C ILE A 352 -0.10 -7.56 1.71
N GLY A 353 -0.67 -7.90 2.85
CA GLY A 353 -0.60 -9.22 3.44
C GLY A 353 -1.95 -9.68 3.96
N TYR A 354 -2.12 -11.00 4.08
CA TYR A 354 -3.38 -11.57 4.52
C TYR A 354 -3.21 -12.95 5.16
N ASN A 355 -4.18 -13.29 5.98
CA ASN A 355 -4.55 -14.65 6.36
C ASN A 355 -5.96 -14.95 5.83
N PRO A 356 -6.52 -16.15 6.04
CA PRO A 356 -7.88 -16.47 5.56
C PRO A 356 -9.01 -15.59 6.11
N ARG A 357 -8.77 -14.74 7.11
CA ARG A 357 -9.79 -13.90 7.79
C ARG A 357 -9.65 -12.42 7.58
N ILE A 358 -8.45 -11.93 7.27
CA ILE A 358 -8.21 -10.50 7.13
C ILE A 358 -7.17 -10.24 6.03
N VAL A 359 -7.44 -9.26 5.20
CA VAL A 359 -6.50 -8.70 4.23
C VAL A 359 -6.15 -7.29 4.68
N VAL A 360 -4.85 -7.02 4.78
CA VAL A 360 -4.34 -5.75 5.29
C VAL A 360 -3.41 -5.14 4.26
N GLY A 361 -3.73 -3.94 3.82
CA GLY A 361 -2.87 -3.14 2.97
C GLY A 361 -2.25 -1.98 3.74
N VAL A 362 -0.96 -1.76 3.55
CA VAL A 362 -0.21 -0.65 4.13
C VAL A 362 0.62 0.02 3.05
N ARG A 363 0.58 1.35 3.04
CA ARG A 363 1.45 2.19 2.20
C ARG A 363 2.08 3.27 3.07
N VAL A 364 3.36 3.59 2.84
CA VAL A 364 4.07 4.68 3.50
C VAL A 364 4.90 5.45 2.47
N GLY A 365 4.86 6.78 2.54
CA GLY A 365 5.66 7.67 1.70
C GLY A 365 5.35 9.13 2.03
N ALA A 366 6.13 10.09 1.55
CA ALA A 366 5.80 11.49 1.72
C ALA A 366 4.62 11.91 0.82
N ASN A 367 3.97 13.04 1.13
CA ASN A 367 2.91 13.58 0.28
C ASN A 367 3.44 13.95 -1.12
N ASN A 368 4.66 14.42 -1.22
CA ASN A 368 5.32 14.65 -2.49
C ASN A 368 6.33 13.53 -2.78
N SER A 369 6.16 12.83 -3.90
CA SER A 369 7.01 11.68 -4.30
C SER A 369 8.49 12.02 -4.53
N ARG A 370 8.83 13.29 -4.68
CA ARG A 370 10.23 13.78 -4.77
C ARG A 370 10.92 13.83 -3.39
N VAL A 371 10.16 13.65 -2.30
CA VAL A 371 10.70 13.54 -0.94
C VAL A 371 10.72 12.06 -0.55
N HIS A 372 11.87 11.44 -0.58
CA HIS A 372 12.02 9.99 -0.41
C HIS A 372 13.41 9.60 0.11
N PHE A 373 13.56 8.35 0.52
CA PHE A 373 14.87 7.78 0.78
C PHE A 373 15.68 7.66 -0.51
N ASN A 374 16.97 7.99 -0.47
CA ASN A 374 17.91 7.74 -1.59
C ASN A 374 18.61 6.37 -1.46
N SER A 375 18.04 5.45 -0.74
CA SER A 375 18.59 4.13 -0.44
C SER A 375 17.51 3.06 -0.53
N THR A 376 17.70 2.07 -1.39
CA THR A 376 16.80 0.91 -1.48
C THR A 376 16.73 0.16 -0.14
N ALA A 377 17.85 0.05 0.56
CA ALA A 377 17.90 -0.62 1.86
C ALA A 377 17.01 0.03 2.93
N LEU A 378 16.78 1.34 2.87
CA LEU A 378 15.92 2.06 3.81
C LEU A 378 14.50 2.27 3.28
N GLY A 379 14.36 2.63 1.99
CA GLY A 379 13.09 3.03 1.38
C GLY A 379 12.28 1.90 0.74
N GLN A 380 12.67 0.63 0.92
CA GLN A 380 11.88 -0.48 0.40
C GLN A 380 10.65 -0.79 1.27
N GLY A 381 9.60 -1.35 0.66
CA GLY A 381 8.36 -1.69 1.35
C GLY A 381 8.52 -2.61 2.56
N ALA A 382 9.54 -3.50 2.52
CA ALA A 382 9.92 -4.35 3.65
C ALA A 382 10.41 -3.57 4.89
N ASN A 383 10.81 -2.30 4.74
CA ASN A 383 11.23 -1.42 5.84
C ASN A 383 10.20 -0.33 6.14
N MET A 384 9.48 0.15 5.14
CA MET A 384 8.54 1.26 5.33
C MET A 384 7.15 0.78 5.77
N ALA A 385 6.58 -0.24 5.10
CA ALA A 385 5.18 -0.64 5.27
C ALA A 385 5.00 -1.97 6.02
N LEU A 386 5.80 -2.99 5.69
CA LEU A 386 5.71 -4.32 6.30
C LEU A 386 5.79 -4.30 7.84
N PRO A 387 6.62 -3.45 8.50
CA PRO A 387 6.67 -3.40 9.95
C PRO A 387 5.35 -3.00 10.62
N ILE A 388 4.56 -2.11 10.00
CA ILE A 388 3.24 -1.73 10.52
C ILE A 388 2.31 -2.95 10.51
N PHE A 389 2.29 -3.70 9.41
CA PHE A 389 1.55 -4.96 9.33
C PHE A 389 2.03 -5.96 10.39
N GLY A 390 3.34 -6.13 10.54
CA GLY A 390 3.93 -7.07 11.50
C GLY A 390 3.52 -6.78 12.95
N LEU A 391 3.65 -5.53 13.37
CA LEU A 391 3.24 -5.08 14.70
C LEU A 391 1.73 -5.20 14.92
N PHE A 392 0.92 -4.83 13.93
CA PHE A 392 -0.53 -4.99 13.98
C PHE A 392 -0.94 -6.45 14.17
N MET A 393 -0.35 -7.37 13.40
CA MET A 393 -0.65 -8.80 13.53
C MET A 393 -0.21 -9.37 14.88
N GLN A 394 0.91 -8.91 15.44
CA GLN A 394 1.34 -9.30 16.78
C GLN A 394 0.31 -8.89 17.84
N GLU A 395 -0.19 -7.63 17.82
CA GLU A 395 -1.23 -7.17 18.74
C GLU A 395 -2.52 -8.01 18.60
N CYS A 396 -2.95 -8.28 17.36
CA CYS A 396 -4.13 -9.13 17.12
C CYS A 396 -3.95 -10.54 17.68
N LEU A 397 -2.80 -11.18 17.48
CA LEU A 397 -2.56 -12.54 17.95
C LEU A 397 -2.42 -12.65 19.48
N GLN A 398 -2.07 -11.56 20.17
CA GLN A 398 -2.06 -11.49 21.63
C GLN A 398 -3.45 -11.27 22.24
N SER A 399 -4.40 -10.81 21.43
CA SER A 399 -5.80 -10.63 21.87
C SER A 399 -6.54 -11.98 21.92
N ASN A 400 -7.33 -12.18 22.97
CA ASN A 400 -8.23 -13.33 23.07
C ASN A 400 -9.25 -13.39 21.92
N THR A 401 -9.60 -12.24 21.35
CA THR A 401 -10.56 -12.12 20.25
C THR A 401 -10.03 -12.72 18.95
N TYR A 402 -8.73 -12.57 18.66
CA TYR A 402 -8.13 -12.94 17.36
C TYR A 402 -7.06 -14.04 17.49
N ALA A 403 -6.72 -14.52 18.67
CA ALA A 403 -5.73 -15.58 18.90
C ALA A 403 -5.99 -16.84 18.07
N TYR A 404 -7.26 -17.13 17.74
CA TYR A 404 -7.66 -18.27 16.90
C TYR A 404 -7.09 -18.20 15.47
N TRP A 405 -6.57 -17.05 15.03
CA TRP A 405 -5.91 -16.93 13.72
C TRP A 405 -4.67 -17.79 13.61
N SER A 406 -4.06 -18.17 14.72
CA SER A 406 -2.91 -19.08 14.75
C SER A 406 -3.26 -20.50 14.27
N GLY A 407 -4.51 -20.93 14.39
CA GLY A 407 -5.01 -22.22 13.96
C GLY A 407 -5.62 -22.26 12.55
N LEU A 408 -5.59 -21.12 11.79
CA LEU A 408 -6.11 -21.08 10.43
C LEU A 408 -5.19 -21.82 9.46
N SER A 409 -5.71 -22.17 8.29
CA SER A 409 -4.94 -22.67 7.15
C SER A 409 -5.52 -22.12 5.85
N PHE A 410 -4.66 -21.87 4.87
CA PHE A 410 -5.12 -21.62 3.51
C PHE A 410 -5.67 -22.90 2.88
N PRO A 411 -6.71 -22.78 2.03
CA PRO A 411 -7.11 -23.88 1.18
C PRO A 411 -5.92 -24.34 0.31
N VAL A 412 -5.84 -25.63 0.08
CA VAL A 412 -4.74 -26.25 -0.66
C VAL A 412 -5.07 -26.29 -2.14
N PRO A 413 -4.15 -25.96 -3.05
CA PRO A 413 -4.33 -26.13 -4.50
C PRO A 413 -4.57 -27.60 -4.89
N PRO A 414 -5.07 -27.89 -6.11
CA PRO A 414 -5.20 -29.25 -6.64
C PRO A 414 -3.88 -30.03 -6.58
N THR A 415 -3.97 -31.36 -6.46
CA THR A 415 -2.79 -32.23 -6.23
C THR A 415 -1.69 -32.04 -7.29
N ASP A 416 -2.05 -31.87 -8.56
CA ASP A 416 -1.06 -31.68 -9.61
C ASP A 416 -0.37 -30.29 -9.50
N THR A 417 -1.13 -29.25 -9.17
CA THR A 417 -0.55 -27.93 -8.87
C THR A 417 0.35 -27.95 -7.64
N GLN A 418 0.02 -28.78 -6.61
CA GLN A 418 0.91 -28.97 -5.46
C GLN A 418 2.25 -29.55 -5.87
N LYS A 419 2.28 -30.55 -6.77
CA LYS A 419 3.51 -31.12 -7.32
C LYS A 419 4.31 -30.08 -8.09
N GLU A 420 3.65 -29.27 -8.91
CA GLU A 420 4.29 -28.16 -9.62
C GLU A 420 4.89 -27.11 -8.65
N LEU A 421 4.16 -26.75 -7.60
CA LEU A 421 4.64 -25.81 -6.58
C LEU A 421 5.77 -26.38 -5.71
N ALA A 422 5.94 -27.69 -5.67
CA ALA A 422 6.99 -28.36 -4.88
C ALA A 422 8.35 -28.40 -5.58
N VAL A 423 8.43 -28.10 -6.89
CA VAL A 423 9.73 -28.08 -7.59
C VAL A 423 10.64 -26.98 -7.03
N PRO A 424 11.98 -27.14 -7.13
CA PRO A 424 12.90 -26.10 -6.70
C PRO A 424 12.59 -24.74 -7.34
N THR A 425 12.54 -23.69 -6.55
CA THR A 425 12.17 -22.36 -7.03
C THR A 425 13.25 -21.68 -7.87
N PHE A 426 14.48 -22.20 -7.79
CA PHE A 426 15.68 -21.69 -8.47
C PHE A 426 16.57 -22.83 -8.95
N LYS A 427 17.23 -22.67 -10.12
CA LYS A 427 18.29 -23.51 -10.66
C LYS A 427 19.27 -22.74 -11.53
#